data_1ffc0609aecf489d3ea59238d45e1639
#
_entry.id   1ffc0609aecf489d3ea59238d45e1639
#
_cell.length_a   1.000
_cell.length_b   1.000
_cell.length_c   1.000
_cell.angle_alpha   90.00
_cell.angle_beta   90.00
_cell.angle_gamma   90.00
#
_symmetry.space_group_name_H-M   'P 1'
#
loop_
_entity.id
_entity.type
_entity.pdbx_description
1 polymer ?
#
loop_
_entity_poly.entity_id
_entity_poly.type
_entity_poly.pdbx_seq_one_letter_code
_entity_poly.pdbx_strand_id
1 'polypeptide(L)'
;MKKRILHVIPSLAAGGAERQLVNLVNHTTAEFSHFICVFNNAGFFAPTIHASGHKVCELGVLGKHPWFSAASKLHSIINNYKPDIIKTWLYDANIVGRLVQIFNPKIPLITTLHSPDYEPETIRAANWSPFRVEGFRQIDKITARLTKPHFAACSQYVKKSFQRKLNLSDTQVKVIYNGIDPALLECAADEPQQVRRDLEIPKDGFVYVTVGRIDAMKNHALLLRAFPKVLSAVPQSYLTIVGVGVLEQELKDLANSLGIAQRVRFLGRRKDVGACLEMADVFVFPTLLEGHPLALVEAMFKKLPSIASNIEVLREVLTDNENGLLFNPNEPDDLAAAMIKLYRQPELRERLGRQALQDAERRFHIRIIAAEWEDYYRNIISENKSK
;
A
#
# COMPACT_ATOMS: atom_id res chain seq x y z
N MET A 1 19.78 -26.08 7.09
CA MET A 1 20.23 -24.98 6.21
C MET A 1 19.10 -23.95 6.10
N LYS A 2 19.43 -22.65 6.07
CA LYS A 2 18.41 -21.59 5.87
C LYS A 2 17.80 -21.70 4.48
N LYS A 3 16.48 -21.50 4.35
CA LYS A 3 15.77 -21.39 3.07
C LYS A 3 16.07 -20.03 2.45
N ARG A 4 16.50 -19.99 1.21
CA ARG A 4 16.98 -18.79 0.51
C ARG A 4 15.90 -18.22 -0.40
N ILE A 5 15.46 -17.01 -0.10
CA ILE A 5 14.46 -16.29 -0.89
C ILE A 5 15.15 -15.15 -1.65
N LEU A 6 15.07 -15.19 -2.97
CA LEU A 6 15.57 -14.13 -3.85
C LEU A 6 14.43 -13.20 -4.23
N HIS A 7 14.47 -11.95 -3.73
CA HIS A 7 13.51 -10.93 -4.10
C HIS A 7 14.01 -10.14 -5.31
N VAL A 8 13.12 -9.86 -6.24
CA VAL A 8 13.39 -9.01 -7.41
C VAL A 8 12.36 -7.89 -7.44
N ILE A 9 12.83 -6.65 -7.42
CA ILE A 9 12.00 -5.45 -7.43
C ILE A 9 12.67 -4.39 -8.32
N PRO A 10 11.92 -3.52 -9.04
CA PRO A 10 12.55 -2.51 -9.90
C PRO A 10 13.45 -1.52 -9.14
N SER A 11 13.04 -1.06 -7.97
CA SER A 11 13.78 -0.18 -7.07
C SER A 11 13.31 -0.33 -5.63
N LEU A 12 14.00 0.30 -4.67
CA LEU A 12 13.54 0.44 -3.29
C LEU A 12 13.18 1.91 -2.98
N ALA A 13 12.44 2.53 -3.90
CA ALA A 13 11.92 3.89 -3.72
C ALA A 13 10.90 3.97 -2.56
N ALA A 14 10.44 5.18 -2.24
CA ALA A 14 9.46 5.37 -1.17
C ALA A 14 8.03 5.02 -1.65
N GLY A 15 7.76 3.74 -1.87
CA GLY A 15 6.48 3.20 -2.31
C GLY A 15 5.89 2.18 -1.35
N GLY A 16 4.62 1.82 -1.55
CA GLY A 16 3.91 0.87 -0.69
C GLY A 16 4.41 -0.56 -0.82
N ALA A 17 4.70 -1.04 -2.05
CA ALA A 17 5.22 -2.39 -2.29
C ALA A 17 6.64 -2.55 -1.74
N GLU A 18 7.49 -1.53 -1.93
CA GLU A 18 8.86 -1.48 -1.41
C GLU A 18 8.87 -1.52 0.11
N ARG A 19 7.99 -0.75 0.75
CA ARG A 19 7.82 -0.77 2.21
C ARG A 19 7.36 -2.14 2.71
N GLN A 20 6.45 -2.81 1.98
CA GLN A 20 6.02 -4.16 2.32
C GLN A 20 7.13 -5.19 2.20
N LEU A 21 7.99 -5.07 1.20
CA LEU A 21 9.18 -5.93 1.11
C LEU A 21 10.08 -5.74 2.33
N VAL A 22 10.38 -4.49 2.70
CA VAL A 22 11.22 -4.19 3.90
C VAL A 22 10.58 -4.75 5.17
N ASN A 23 9.30 -4.47 5.39
CA ASN A 23 8.58 -4.99 6.56
C ASN A 23 8.63 -6.53 6.60
N LEU A 24 8.38 -7.19 5.48
CA LEU A 24 8.39 -8.66 5.43
C LEU A 24 9.76 -9.24 5.77
N VAL A 25 10.84 -8.78 5.12
CA VAL A 25 12.18 -9.38 5.32
C VAL A 25 12.71 -9.16 6.73
N ASN A 26 12.28 -8.08 7.39
CA ASN A 26 12.67 -7.76 8.75
C ASN A 26 11.91 -8.56 9.83
N HIS A 27 10.76 -9.16 9.46
CA HIS A 27 9.91 -9.87 10.42
C HIS A 27 9.80 -11.38 10.18
N THR A 28 10.46 -11.90 9.15
CA THR A 28 10.58 -13.36 8.98
C THR A 28 11.59 -13.94 9.97
N THR A 29 11.38 -15.20 10.35
CA THR A 29 12.26 -15.93 11.27
C THR A 29 13.62 -16.22 10.64
N ALA A 30 14.59 -16.59 11.48
CA ALA A 30 15.94 -16.97 11.05
C ALA A 30 15.99 -18.24 10.17
N GLU A 31 14.87 -18.92 9.97
CA GLU A 31 14.70 -20.02 9.03
C GLU A 31 14.92 -19.54 7.59
N PHE A 32 14.57 -18.29 7.29
CA PHE A 32 14.67 -17.71 5.96
C PHE A 32 15.86 -16.75 5.85
N SER A 33 16.44 -16.70 4.68
CA SER A 33 17.51 -15.77 4.31
C SER A 33 17.09 -15.04 3.05
N HIS A 34 17.11 -13.72 3.10
CA HIS A 34 16.63 -12.85 2.02
C HIS A 34 17.78 -12.19 1.28
N PHE A 35 17.73 -12.21 -0.04
CA PHE A 35 18.61 -11.47 -0.91
C PHE A 35 17.76 -10.64 -1.88
N ILE A 36 18.01 -9.36 -1.97
CA ILE A 36 17.20 -8.42 -2.73
C ILE A 36 17.98 -7.99 -3.97
N CYS A 37 17.41 -8.16 -5.16
CA CYS A 37 17.92 -7.62 -6.42
C CYS A 37 17.04 -6.47 -6.88
N VAL A 38 17.64 -5.31 -7.14
CA VAL A 38 16.99 -4.16 -7.76
C VAL A 38 17.55 -3.93 -9.17
N PHE A 39 16.76 -3.34 -10.07
CA PHE A 39 17.21 -3.12 -11.44
C PHE A 39 18.32 -2.07 -11.49
N ASN A 40 18.10 -0.94 -10.87
CA ASN A 40 19.04 0.16 -10.80
C ASN A 40 18.66 1.08 -9.64
N ASN A 41 19.65 1.65 -8.96
CA ASN A 41 19.47 2.51 -7.80
C ASN A 41 18.68 1.85 -6.66
N ALA A 42 19.38 1.43 -5.64
CA ALA A 42 18.80 0.76 -4.48
C ALA A 42 17.73 1.62 -3.74
N GLY A 43 17.79 2.96 -3.86
CA GLY A 43 16.70 3.84 -3.44
C GLY A 43 16.60 4.08 -1.93
N PHE A 44 15.44 4.61 -1.52
CA PHE A 44 15.17 5.14 -0.18
C PHE A 44 15.29 4.09 0.94
N PHE A 45 14.86 2.85 0.70
CA PHE A 45 14.82 1.79 1.72
C PHE A 45 16.10 0.95 1.81
N ALA A 46 17.08 1.13 0.92
CA ALA A 46 18.30 0.33 0.96
C ALA A 46 19.08 0.44 2.29
N PRO A 47 19.24 1.62 2.92
CA PRO A 47 19.90 1.73 4.22
C PRO A 47 19.21 0.89 5.31
N THR A 48 17.87 0.88 5.34
CA THR A 48 17.09 0.09 6.31
C THR A 48 17.33 -1.41 6.13
N ILE A 49 17.36 -1.89 4.88
CA ILE A 49 17.60 -3.31 4.57
C ILE A 49 19.04 -3.71 4.97
N HIS A 50 20.03 -2.85 4.69
CA HIS A 50 21.42 -3.10 5.10
C HIS A 50 21.59 -3.12 6.62
N ALA A 51 20.96 -2.18 7.32
CA ALA A 51 20.98 -2.14 8.79
C ALA A 51 20.39 -3.40 9.44
N SER A 52 19.44 -4.05 8.76
CA SER A 52 18.85 -5.33 9.19
C SER A 52 19.67 -6.56 8.77
N GLY A 53 20.86 -6.38 8.20
CA GLY A 53 21.77 -7.46 7.83
C GLY A 53 21.44 -8.16 6.51
N HIS A 54 20.47 -7.67 5.74
CA HIS A 54 20.12 -8.23 4.43
C HIS A 54 21.00 -7.61 3.32
N LYS A 55 21.20 -8.39 2.25
CA LYS A 55 22.01 -7.95 1.09
C LYS A 55 21.12 -7.39 0.00
N VAL A 56 21.52 -6.24 -0.55
CA VAL A 56 20.93 -5.64 -1.75
C VAL A 56 21.97 -5.68 -2.87
N CYS A 57 21.56 -6.10 -4.06
CA CYS A 57 22.36 -6.12 -5.27
C CYS A 57 21.67 -5.29 -6.35
N GLU A 58 22.40 -4.35 -6.93
CA GLU A 58 21.95 -3.61 -8.11
C GLU A 58 22.35 -4.37 -9.38
N LEU A 59 21.37 -4.64 -10.24
CA LEU A 59 21.64 -5.28 -11.54
C LEU A 59 22.30 -4.31 -12.52
N GLY A 60 22.23 -2.99 -12.26
CA GLY A 60 22.81 -1.96 -13.12
C GLY A 60 22.23 -1.99 -14.53
N VAL A 61 20.90 -2.13 -14.65
CA VAL A 61 20.19 -2.11 -15.92
C VAL A 61 19.42 -0.80 -16.06
N LEU A 62 19.52 -0.19 -17.24
CA LEU A 62 18.93 1.10 -17.57
C LEU A 62 17.84 0.95 -18.65
N GLY A 63 16.97 1.95 -18.73
CA GLY A 63 15.93 2.05 -19.75
C GLY A 63 14.54 1.68 -19.25
N LYS A 64 13.55 1.95 -20.10
CA LYS A 64 12.16 1.53 -19.87
C LYS A 64 12.06 0.03 -20.21
N HIS A 65 11.56 -0.77 -19.28
CA HIS A 65 11.34 -2.21 -19.46
C HIS A 65 12.62 -3.00 -19.86
N PRO A 66 13.69 -2.98 -19.02
CA PRO A 66 14.96 -3.62 -19.34
C PRO A 66 14.93 -5.14 -19.13
N TRP A 67 13.88 -5.83 -19.57
CA TRP A 67 13.54 -7.19 -19.17
C TRP A 67 14.62 -8.22 -19.52
N PHE A 68 15.12 -8.19 -20.76
CA PHE A 68 16.11 -9.18 -21.21
C PHE A 68 17.48 -9.00 -20.55
N SER A 69 17.95 -7.75 -20.42
CA SER A 69 19.22 -7.46 -19.75
C SER A 69 19.14 -7.76 -18.24
N ALA A 70 18.02 -7.44 -17.61
CA ALA A 70 17.77 -7.78 -16.21
C ALA A 70 17.70 -9.30 -16.00
N ALA A 71 17.02 -10.04 -16.90
CA ALA A 71 16.92 -11.49 -16.83
C ALA A 71 18.30 -12.17 -17.00
N SER A 72 19.12 -11.71 -17.93
CA SER A 72 20.47 -12.23 -18.14
C SER A 72 21.36 -12.07 -16.90
N LYS A 73 21.37 -10.87 -16.29
CA LYS A 73 22.16 -10.61 -15.07
C LYS A 73 21.61 -11.39 -13.87
N LEU A 74 20.29 -11.47 -13.74
CA LEU A 74 19.63 -12.21 -12.67
C LEU A 74 19.91 -13.71 -12.75
N HIS A 75 20.00 -14.28 -13.96
CA HIS A 75 20.36 -15.68 -14.17
C HIS A 75 21.75 -16.01 -13.59
N SER A 76 22.75 -15.14 -13.79
CA SER A 76 24.08 -15.30 -13.19
C SER A 76 24.04 -15.28 -11.64
N ILE A 77 23.22 -14.38 -11.07
CA ILE A 77 23.04 -14.31 -9.61
C ILE A 77 22.38 -15.58 -9.08
N ILE A 78 21.38 -16.13 -9.76
CA ILE A 78 20.70 -17.37 -9.38
C ILE A 78 21.65 -18.54 -9.34
N ASN A 79 22.54 -18.68 -10.32
CA ASN A 79 23.52 -19.76 -10.37
C ASN A 79 24.48 -19.72 -9.18
N ASN A 80 24.84 -18.53 -8.70
CA ASN A 80 25.73 -18.34 -7.54
C ASN A 80 24.99 -18.45 -6.20
N TYR A 81 23.84 -17.79 -6.08
CA TYR A 81 23.07 -17.75 -4.82
C TYR A 81 22.28 -19.02 -4.56
N LYS A 82 21.82 -19.71 -5.63
CA LYS A 82 20.99 -20.94 -5.59
C LYS A 82 19.77 -20.76 -4.68
N PRO A 83 18.82 -19.86 -5.00
CA PRO A 83 17.64 -19.64 -4.18
C PRO A 83 16.70 -20.84 -4.19
N ASP A 84 15.99 -21.05 -3.07
CA ASP A 84 14.91 -22.03 -2.98
C ASP A 84 13.60 -21.47 -3.58
N ILE A 85 13.43 -20.14 -3.59
CA ILE A 85 12.30 -19.42 -4.21
C ILE A 85 12.80 -18.12 -4.82
N ILE A 86 12.26 -17.76 -6.00
CA ILE A 86 12.32 -16.41 -6.56
C ILE A 86 10.99 -15.73 -6.27
N LYS A 87 11.01 -14.52 -5.69
CA LYS A 87 9.81 -13.71 -5.43
C LYS A 87 9.95 -12.36 -6.11
N THR A 88 8.98 -12.03 -6.95
CA THR A 88 9.01 -10.79 -7.74
C THR A 88 7.94 -9.80 -7.29
N TRP A 89 8.27 -8.51 -7.41
CA TRP A 89 7.47 -7.39 -6.94
C TRP A 89 7.29 -6.38 -8.06
N LEU A 90 6.04 -6.01 -8.35
CA LEU A 90 5.67 -5.09 -9.40
C LEU A 90 5.87 -5.64 -10.82
N TYR A 91 5.24 -5.00 -11.80
CA TYR A 91 5.09 -5.50 -13.16
C TYR A 91 6.40 -5.90 -13.85
N ASP A 92 7.38 -4.99 -13.92
CA ASP A 92 8.63 -5.26 -14.65
C ASP A 92 9.42 -6.42 -14.03
N ALA A 93 9.49 -6.48 -12.70
CA ALA A 93 10.13 -7.60 -12.02
C ALA A 93 9.36 -8.92 -12.20
N ASN A 94 8.03 -8.87 -12.29
CA ASN A 94 7.21 -10.03 -12.57
C ASN A 94 7.54 -10.63 -13.95
N ILE A 95 7.71 -9.79 -14.99
CA ILE A 95 8.12 -10.23 -16.31
C ILE A 95 9.55 -10.80 -16.28
N VAL A 96 10.51 -10.10 -15.66
CA VAL A 96 11.90 -10.58 -15.53
C VAL A 96 11.97 -11.93 -14.82
N GLY A 97 11.25 -12.10 -13.72
CA GLY A 97 11.21 -13.37 -12.98
C GLY A 97 10.70 -14.53 -13.86
N ARG A 98 9.67 -14.30 -14.67
CA ARG A 98 9.13 -15.30 -15.59
C ARG A 98 10.12 -15.63 -16.73
N LEU A 99 10.77 -14.63 -17.30
CA LEU A 99 11.81 -14.87 -18.31
C LEU A 99 12.94 -15.73 -17.73
N VAL A 100 13.38 -15.46 -16.51
CA VAL A 100 14.42 -16.25 -15.84
C VAL A 100 13.94 -17.66 -15.51
N GLN A 101 12.69 -17.83 -15.14
CA GLN A 101 12.11 -19.14 -14.80
C GLN A 101 12.10 -20.09 -16.00
N ILE A 102 11.98 -19.58 -17.25
CA ILE A 102 12.08 -20.41 -18.47
C ILE A 102 13.41 -21.18 -18.49
N PHE A 103 14.50 -20.56 -18.05
CA PHE A 103 15.82 -21.17 -17.99
C PHE A 103 16.12 -21.85 -16.65
N ASN A 104 15.29 -21.65 -15.65
CA ASN A 104 15.43 -22.21 -14.30
C ASN A 104 14.13 -22.86 -13.82
N PRO A 105 13.54 -23.83 -14.55
CA PRO A 105 12.20 -24.33 -14.29
C PRO A 105 12.06 -25.07 -12.95
N LYS A 106 13.16 -25.48 -12.37
CA LYS A 106 13.19 -26.17 -11.05
C LYS A 106 13.06 -25.21 -9.86
N ILE A 107 13.22 -23.91 -10.06
CA ILE A 107 13.10 -22.92 -8.99
C ILE A 107 11.70 -22.34 -9.01
N PRO A 108 10.89 -22.52 -7.96
CA PRO A 108 9.55 -21.95 -7.93
C PRO A 108 9.59 -20.42 -7.93
N LEU A 109 8.66 -19.82 -8.68
CA LEU A 109 8.50 -18.37 -8.79
C LEU A 109 7.20 -17.95 -8.11
N ILE A 110 7.29 -16.95 -7.24
CA ILE A 110 6.13 -16.23 -6.70
C ILE A 110 6.06 -14.85 -7.36
N THR A 111 4.95 -14.59 -8.03
CA THR A 111 4.62 -13.28 -8.62
C THR A 111 3.67 -12.55 -7.68
N THR A 112 4.08 -11.39 -7.14
CA THR A 112 3.21 -10.61 -6.26
C THR A 112 2.44 -9.52 -7.02
N LEU A 113 1.18 -9.32 -6.61
CA LEU A 113 0.22 -8.42 -7.24
C LEU A 113 -0.19 -7.36 -6.21
N HIS A 114 0.18 -6.09 -6.44
CA HIS A 114 0.03 -5.01 -5.47
C HIS A 114 -0.97 -3.92 -5.85
N SER A 115 -1.41 -3.91 -7.11
CA SER A 115 -2.31 -2.90 -7.64
C SER A 115 -3.21 -3.55 -8.69
N PRO A 116 -4.46 -3.10 -8.88
CA PRO A 116 -5.34 -3.57 -9.95
C PRO A 116 -4.99 -2.88 -11.28
N ASP A 117 -3.79 -3.16 -11.81
CA ASP A 117 -3.14 -2.41 -12.90
C ASP A 117 -3.94 -2.35 -14.20
N TYR A 118 -4.83 -3.32 -14.43
CA TYR A 118 -5.62 -3.45 -15.67
C TYR A 118 -7.08 -2.98 -15.52
N GLU A 119 -7.44 -2.36 -14.39
CA GLU A 119 -8.79 -1.81 -14.23
C GLU A 119 -8.89 -0.43 -14.91
N PRO A 120 -10.04 -0.12 -15.51
CA PRO A 120 -10.25 1.14 -16.23
C PRO A 120 -9.96 2.39 -15.38
N GLU A 121 -10.26 2.30 -14.08
CA GLU A 121 -10.02 3.37 -13.10
C GLU A 121 -8.54 3.64 -12.94
N THR A 122 -7.71 2.58 -12.84
CA THR A 122 -6.24 2.69 -12.77
C THR A 122 -5.69 3.34 -14.02
N ILE A 123 -6.15 2.87 -15.19
CA ILE A 123 -5.69 3.37 -16.49
C ILE A 123 -5.99 4.85 -16.65
N ARG A 124 -7.23 5.26 -16.30
CA ARG A 124 -7.66 6.67 -16.37
C ARG A 124 -6.88 7.55 -15.39
N ALA A 125 -6.78 7.13 -14.13
CA ALA A 125 -6.11 7.91 -13.09
C ALA A 125 -4.61 8.07 -13.33
N ALA A 126 -3.96 7.08 -13.95
CA ALA A 126 -2.55 7.12 -14.33
C ALA A 126 -2.31 7.80 -15.69
N ASN A 127 -3.37 8.21 -16.39
CA ASN A 127 -3.31 8.76 -17.76
C ASN A 127 -2.52 7.85 -18.73
N TRP A 128 -2.72 6.53 -18.58
CA TRP A 128 -2.06 5.55 -19.44
C TRP A 128 -2.83 5.34 -20.74
N SER A 129 -2.11 5.07 -21.83
CA SER A 129 -2.74 4.68 -23.08
C SER A 129 -3.37 3.29 -22.94
N PRO A 130 -4.71 3.14 -23.15
CA PRO A 130 -5.37 1.84 -23.06
C PRO A 130 -4.77 0.77 -23.97
N PHE A 131 -4.35 1.17 -25.18
CA PHE A 131 -3.71 0.28 -26.15
C PHE A 131 -2.36 -0.27 -25.63
N ARG A 132 -1.54 0.58 -25.02
CA ARG A 132 -0.27 0.15 -24.39
C ARG A 132 -0.49 -0.77 -23.22
N VAL A 133 -1.48 -0.46 -22.35
CA VAL A 133 -1.84 -1.31 -21.22
C VAL A 133 -2.33 -2.67 -21.68
N GLU A 134 -3.11 -2.72 -22.77
CA GLU A 134 -3.53 -3.99 -23.37
C GLU A 134 -2.33 -4.82 -23.85
N GLY A 135 -1.35 -4.19 -24.51
CA GLY A 135 -0.09 -4.86 -24.88
C GLY A 135 0.64 -5.45 -23.66
N PHE A 136 0.78 -4.68 -22.59
CA PHE A 136 1.40 -5.16 -21.34
C PHE A 136 0.59 -6.30 -20.71
N ARG A 137 -0.73 -6.22 -20.72
CA ARG A 137 -1.61 -7.29 -20.22
C ARG A 137 -1.44 -8.58 -21.01
N GLN A 138 -1.29 -8.51 -22.34
CA GLN A 138 -1.04 -9.69 -23.18
C GLN A 138 0.31 -10.33 -22.88
N ILE A 139 1.37 -9.52 -22.73
CA ILE A 139 2.70 -10.01 -22.31
C ILE A 139 2.61 -10.72 -20.95
N ASP A 140 1.92 -10.11 -19.98
CA ASP A 140 1.71 -10.67 -18.65
C ASP A 140 0.98 -12.02 -18.74
N LYS A 141 -0.11 -12.08 -19.52
CA LYS A 141 -0.91 -13.29 -19.73
C LYS A 141 -0.14 -14.42 -20.40
N ILE A 142 0.63 -14.11 -21.46
CA ILE A 142 1.41 -15.11 -22.19
C ILE A 142 2.53 -15.66 -21.28
N THR A 143 3.30 -14.79 -20.65
CA THR A 143 4.40 -15.22 -19.78
C THR A 143 3.91 -15.99 -18.56
N ALA A 144 2.76 -15.61 -17.98
CA ALA A 144 2.12 -16.34 -16.89
C ALA A 144 1.70 -17.76 -17.30
N ARG A 145 1.16 -17.92 -18.51
CA ARG A 145 0.75 -19.24 -19.04
C ARG A 145 1.94 -20.15 -19.30
N LEU A 146 3.04 -19.59 -19.80
CA LEU A 146 4.24 -20.36 -20.11
C LEU A 146 4.95 -20.85 -18.86
N THR A 147 5.02 -20.04 -17.81
CA THR A 147 5.84 -20.32 -16.61
C THR A 147 5.02 -20.85 -15.44
N LYS A 148 3.70 -20.63 -15.43
CA LYS A 148 2.77 -21.06 -14.37
C LYS A 148 3.28 -20.73 -12.96
N PRO A 149 3.59 -19.45 -12.66
CA PRO A 149 4.09 -19.07 -11.36
C PRO A 149 3.00 -19.19 -10.29
N HIS A 150 3.41 -19.22 -9.03
CA HIS A 150 2.51 -18.98 -7.91
C HIS A 150 2.20 -17.48 -7.86
N PHE A 151 0.92 -17.12 -7.74
CA PHE A 151 0.52 -15.72 -7.59
C PHE A 151 0.14 -15.43 -6.14
N ALA A 152 0.54 -14.25 -5.65
CA ALA A 152 0.12 -13.73 -4.37
C ALA A 152 -0.41 -12.30 -4.52
N ALA A 153 -1.69 -12.11 -4.23
CA ALA A 153 -2.36 -10.81 -4.30
C ALA A 153 -2.47 -10.18 -2.91
N CYS A 154 -2.31 -8.86 -2.82
CA CYS A 154 -2.39 -8.13 -1.55
C CYS A 154 -3.83 -7.89 -1.04
N SER A 155 -4.86 -8.27 -1.81
CA SER A 155 -6.28 -8.20 -1.43
C SER A 155 -7.12 -9.14 -2.29
N GLN A 156 -8.34 -9.43 -1.86
CA GLN A 156 -9.31 -10.19 -2.65
C GLN A 156 -9.70 -9.43 -3.92
N TYR A 157 -9.82 -8.11 -3.83
CA TYR A 157 -10.09 -7.24 -4.98
C TYR A 157 -9.02 -7.37 -6.07
N VAL A 158 -7.73 -7.29 -5.70
CA VAL A 158 -6.61 -7.47 -6.63
C VAL A 158 -6.60 -8.89 -7.19
N LYS A 159 -6.83 -9.93 -6.36
CA LYS A 159 -6.99 -11.31 -6.82
C LYS A 159 -8.05 -11.41 -7.91
N LYS A 160 -9.28 -10.96 -7.65
CA LYS A 160 -10.38 -11.00 -8.61
C LYS A 160 -10.08 -10.25 -9.89
N SER A 161 -9.44 -9.07 -9.79
CA SER A 161 -9.03 -8.29 -10.96
C SER A 161 -8.09 -9.09 -11.85
N PHE A 162 -7.00 -9.63 -11.31
CA PHE A 162 -6.03 -10.40 -12.10
C PHE A 162 -6.60 -11.73 -12.61
N GLN A 163 -7.45 -12.41 -11.86
CA GLN A 163 -8.16 -13.60 -12.34
C GLN A 163 -8.94 -13.30 -13.63
N ARG A 164 -9.73 -12.22 -13.64
CA ARG A 164 -10.48 -11.81 -14.84
C ARG A 164 -9.57 -11.41 -15.99
N LYS A 165 -8.52 -10.61 -15.71
CA LYS A 165 -7.67 -10.00 -16.75
C LYS A 165 -6.67 -10.99 -17.37
N LEU A 166 -6.13 -11.92 -16.58
CA LEU A 166 -5.15 -12.92 -17.06
C LEU A 166 -5.76 -14.32 -17.27
N ASN A 167 -7.03 -14.51 -16.92
CA ASN A 167 -7.71 -15.82 -16.95
C ASN A 167 -7.04 -16.85 -16.04
N LEU A 168 -6.86 -16.50 -14.76
CA LEU A 168 -6.29 -17.37 -13.73
C LEU A 168 -7.41 -18.08 -12.94
N SER A 169 -7.17 -19.32 -12.54
CA SER A 169 -8.08 -20.04 -11.64
C SER A 169 -7.99 -19.54 -10.20
N ASP A 170 -8.98 -19.89 -9.38
CA ASP A 170 -9.00 -19.49 -7.97
C ASP A 170 -7.82 -20.05 -7.18
N THR A 171 -7.43 -21.28 -7.48
CA THR A 171 -6.32 -21.98 -6.83
C THR A 171 -4.93 -21.44 -7.19
N GLN A 172 -4.81 -20.69 -8.30
CA GLN A 172 -3.53 -20.12 -8.74
C GLN A 172 -3.13 -18.86 -7.98
N VAL A 173 -4.08 -18.20 -7.29
CA VAL A 173 -3.84 -16.91 -6.64
C VAL A 173 -4.14 -17.01 -5.15
N LYS A 174 -3.12 -17.00 -4.34
CA LYS A 174 -3.23 -16.85 -2.87
C LYS A 174 -3.43 -15.38 -2.53
N VAL A 175 -4.28 -15.07 -1.57
CA VAL A 175 -4.33 -13.72 -0.98
C VAL A 175 -3.50 -13.72 0.29
N ILE A 176 -2.56 -12.78 0.38
CA ILE A 176 -1.80 -12.47 1.59
C ILE A 176 -1.78 -10.94 1.69
N TYR A 177 -2.47 -10.42 2.70
CA TYR A 177 -2.58 -8.97 2.91
C TYR A 177 -1.22 -8.32 3.21
N ASN A 178 -1.14 -7.02 3.05
CA ASN A 178 0.03 -6.27 3.49
C ASN A 178 0.01 -6.08 5.01
N GLY A 179 1.17 -6.22 5.65
CA GLY A 179 1.32 -6.05 7.08
C GLY A 179 1.83 -4.66 7.47
N ILE A 180 1.41 -4.18 8.63
CA ILE A 180 1.94 -2.99 9.28
C ILE A 180 2.73 -3.42 10.53
N ASP A 181 3.89 -2.81 10.70
CA ASP A 181 4.64 -2.85 11.95
C ASP A 181 4.20 -1.65 12.81
N PRO A 182 3.45 -1.86 13.89
CA PRO A 182 3.00 -0.76 14.75
C PRO A 182 4.16 0.03 15.37
N ALA A 183 5.31 -0.59 15.58
CA ALA A 183 6.49 0.09 16.11
C ALA A 183 6.97 1.25 15.20
N LEU A 184 6.74 1.16 13.90
CA LEU A 184 7.04 2.25 12.95
C LEU A 184 6.09 3.45 13.04
N LEU A 185 5.00 3.30 13.80
CA LEU A 185 4.01 4.36 14.07
C LEU A 185 4.17 4.95 15.47
N GLU A 186 5.08 4.43 16.28
CA GLU A 186 5.38 5.00 17.59
C GLU A 186 5.97 6.40 17.44
N CYS A 187 5.63 7.29 18.37
CA CYS A 187 6.13 8.65 18.45
C CYS A 187 6.29 9.05 19.93
N ALA A 188 7.10 10.06 20.20
CA ALA A 188 7.21 10.59 21.55
C ALA A 188 5.89 11.24 22.00
N ALA A 189 5.60 11.22 23.30
CA ALA A 189 4.31 11.66 23.84
C ALA A 189 3.95 13.12 23.54
N ASP A 190 4.94 13.97 23.33
CA ASP A 190 4.79 15.40 22.99
C ASP A 190 4.77 15.70 21.48
N GLU A 191 5.20 14.77 20.63
CA GLU A 191 5.24 14.97 19.17
C GLU A 191 3.87 15.29 18.56
N PRO A 192 2.74 14.60 18.89
CA PRO A 192 1.44 14.96 18.34
C PRO A 192 1.03 16.40 18.69
N GLN A 193 1.33 16.84 19.92
CA GLN A 193 1.06 18.21 20.35
C GLN A 193 1.99 19.22 19.67
N GLN A 194 3.23 18.82 19.38
CA GLN A 194 4.16 19.67 18.63
C GLN A 194 3.67 19.85 17.19
N VAL A 195 3.20 18.76 16.53
CA VAL A 195 2.60 18.86 15.20
C VAL A 195 1.40 19.82 15.19
N ARG A 196 0.52 19.78 16.20
CA ARG A 196 -0.60 20.75 16.30
C ARG A 196 -0.10 22.19 16.44
N ARG A 197 0.92 22.44 17.28
CA ARG A 197 1.52 23.79 17.45
C ARG A 197 2.11 24.30 16.14
N ASP A 198 2.89 23.48 15.45
CA ASP A 198 3.55 23.86 14.18
C ASP A 198 2.54 24.19 13.08
N LEU A 199 1.35 23.60 13.15
CA LEU A 199 0.23 23.85 12.22
C LEU A 199 -0.72 24.96 12.68
N GLU A 200 -0.42 25.61 13.82
CA GLU A 200 -1.27 26.64 14.42
C GLU A 200 -2.70 26.17 14.67
N ILE A 201 -2.87 24.89 15.07
CA ILE A 201 -4.17 24.31 15.40
C ILE A 201 -4.41 24.52 16.91
N PRO A 202 -5.49 25.23 17.30
CA PRO A 202 -5.86 25.40 18.70
C PRO A 202 -6.06 24.08 19.44
N LYS A 203 -5.91 24.09 20.76
CA LYS A 203 -6.10 22.89 21.59
C LYS A 203 -7.48 22.28 21.47
N ASP A 204 -8.51 23.10 21.29
CA ASP A 204 -9.91 22.74 21.10
C ASP A 204 -10.27 22.50 19.61
N GLY A 205 -9.31 22.65 18.71
CA GLY A 205 -9.48 22.37 17.28
C GLY A 205 -9.73 20.91 17.01
N PHE A 206 -10.79 20.60 16.24
CA PHE A 206 -11.11 19.24 15.83
C PHE A 206 -10.45 18.92 14.48
N VAL A 207 -9.62 17.88 14.42
CA VAL A 207 -8.73 17.61 13.29
C VAL A 207 -9.17 16.37 12.51
N TYR A 208 -9.48 16.57 11.24
CA TYR A 208 -9.57 15.51 10.24
C TYR A 208 -8.24 15.37 9.53
N VAL A 209 -7.74 14.14 9.39
CA VAL A 209 -6.49 13.87 8.69
C VAL A 209 -6.69 12.89 7.53
N THR A 210 -5.99 13.11 6.44
CA THR A 210 -5.82 12.14 5.35
C THR A 210 -4.34 11.96 5.05
N VAL A 211 -3.94 10.73 4.71
CA VAL A 211 -2.55 10.37 4.39
C VAL A 211 -2.51 9.65 3.05
N GLY A 212 -1.71 10.15 2.12
CA GLY A 212 -1.55 9.53 0.81
C GLY A 212 -0.92 10.44 -0.22
N ARG A 213 -0.63 9.89 -1.41
CA ARG A 213 -0.18 10.69 -2.54
C ARG A 213 -1.27 11.67 -2.97
N ILE A 214 -0.88 12.87 -3.35
CA ILE A 214 -1.83 13.86 -3.87
C ILE A 214 -2.00 13.66 -5.38
N ASP A 215 -2.84 12.67 -5.73
CA ASP A 215 -3.18 12.31 -7.11
C ASP A 215 -4.70 12.07 -7.27
N ALA A 216 -5.13 11.85 -8.50
CA ALA A 216 -6.55 11.67 -8.82
C ALA A 216 -7.18 10.44 -8.12
N MET A 217 -6.42 9.38 -7.87
CA MET A 217 -6.92 8.17 -7.21
C MET A 217 -7.31 8.41 -5.75
N LYS A 218 -6.62 9.32 -5.06
CA LYS A 218 -6.87 9.62 -3.64
C LYS A 218 -8.03 10.58 -3.41
N ASN A 219 -8.53 11.22 -4.48
CA ASN A 219 -9.78 12.00 -4.50
C ASN A 219 -9.88 13.07 -3.40
N HIS A 220 -8.76 13.73 -3.06
CA HIS A 220 -8.74 14.80 -2.06
C HIS A 220 -9.66 15.98 -2.44
N ALA A 221 -9.94 16.17 -3.75
CA ALA A 221 -10.86 17.19 -4.21
C ALA A 221 -12.29 17.02 -3.67
N LEU A 222 -12.77 15.76 -3.56
CA LEU A 222 -14.08 15.48 -2.94
C LEU A 222 -14.09 15.89 -1.47
N LEU A 223 -13.02 15.59 -0.72
CA LEU A 223 -12.87 15.95 0.68
C LEU A 223 -12.90 17.47 0.86
N LEU A 224 -12.19 18.22 0.00
CA LEU A 224 -12.23 19.68 0.03
C LEU A 224 -13.64 20.23 -0.27
N ARG A 225 -14.38 19.64 -1.22
CA ARG A 225 -15.78 20.05 -1.53
C ARG A 225 -16.74 19.73 -0.40
N ALA A 226 -16.52 18.67 0.36
CA ALA A 226 -17.33 18.33 1.54
C ALA A 226 -17.09 19.28 2.72
N PHE A 227 -15.87 19.82 2.84
CA PHE A 227 -15.41 20.51 4.04
C PHE A 227 -16.11 21.84 4.37
N PRO A 228 -16.60 22.69 3.41
CA PRO A 228 -17.39 23.86 3.73
C PRO A 228 -18.65 23.54 4.56
N LYS A 229 -19.33 22.43 4.25
CA LYS A 229 -20.51 21.96 4.99
C LYS A 229 -20.11 21.49 6.40
N VAL A 230 -18.95 20.86 6.53
CA VAL A 230 -18.41 20.48 7.86
C VAL A 230 -18.11 21.74 8.68
N LEU A 231 -17.44 22.75 8.12
CA LEU A 231 -17.13 24.01 8.81
C LEU A 231 -18.38 24.77 9.23
N SER A 232 -19.44 24.76 8.45
CA SER A 232 -20.71 25.39 8.82
C SER A 232 -21.33 24.73 10.07
N ALA A 233 -21.17 23.40 10.23
CA ALA A 233 -21.70 22.64 11.36
C ALA A 233 -20.74 22.56 12.54
N VAL A 234 -19.42 22.68 12.30
CA VAL A 234 -18.33 22.52 13.26
C VAL A 234 -17.23 23.54 12.95
N PRO A 235 -17.39 24.82 13.35
CA PRO A 235 -16.50 25.91 12.98
C PRO A 235 -15.03 25.73 13.44
N GLN A 236 -14.77 24.96 14.50
CA GLN A 236 -13.42 24.67 15.01
C GLN A 236 -12.72 23.53 14.27
N SER A 237 -13.26 23.04 13.15
CA SER A 237 -12.64 21.96 12.37
C SER A 237 -11.43 22.42 11.61
N TYR A 238 -10.45 21.53 11.50
CA TYR A 238 -9.26 21.62 10.65
C TYR A 238 -9.14 20.37 9.80
N LEU A 239 -8.63 20.53 8.58
CA LEU A 239 -8.33 19.43 7.69
C LEU A 239 -6.82 19.41 7.43
N THR A 240 -6.18 18.27 7.67
CA THR A 240 -4.74 18.08 7.41
C THR A 240 -4.54 17.04 6.32
N ILE A 241 -3.72 17.36 5.32
CA ILE A 241 -3.40 16.50 4.18
C ILE A 241 -1.91 16.19 4.22
N VAL A 242 -1.58 14.93 4.51
CA VAL A 242 -0.22 14.42 4.62
C VAL A 242 0.16 13.69 3.34
N GLY A 243 1.13 14.22 2.61
CA GLY A 243 1.60 13.64 1.37
C GLY A 243 2.01 14.71 0.35
N VAL A 244 2.50 14.25 -0.79
CA VAL A 244 2.89 15.09 -1.93
C VAL A 244 2.32 14.48 -3.22
N GLY A 245 2.17 15.30 -4.24
CA GLY A 245 1.74 14.81 -5.55
C GLY A 245 1.45 15.91 -6.54
N VAL A 246 1.14 15.49 -7.76
CA VAL A 246 1.02 16.39 -8.91
C VAL A 246 -0.18 17.34 -8.82
N LEU A 247 -1.19 17.01 -8.02
CA LEU A 247 -2.41 17.82 -7.87
C LEU A 247 -2.36 18.79 -6.67
N GLU A 248 -1.22 18.91 -5.97
CA GLU A 248 -1.15 19.73 -4.75
C GLU A 248 -1.55 21.19 -5.00
N GLN A 249 -1.05 21.80 -6.09
CA GLN A 249 -1.38 23.19 -6.39
C GLN A 249 -2.88 23.36 -6.74
N GLU A 250 -3.43 22.46 -7.54
CA GLU A 250 -4.87 22.47 -7.88
C GLU A 250 -5.76 22.35 -6.64
N LEU A 251 -5.35 21.54 -5.67
CA LEU A 251 -6.10 21.40 -4.41
C LEU A 251 -5.98 22.65 -3.52
N LYS A 252 -4.83 23.33 -3.50
CA LYS A 252 -4.68 24.64 -2.82
C LYS A 252 -5.57 25.70 -3.45
N ASP A 253 -5.61 25.76 -4.77
CA ASP A 253 -6.46 26.70 -5.51
C ASP A 253 -7.95 26.40 -5.26
N LEU A 254 -8.32 25.11 -5.23
CA LEU A 254 -9.67 24.69 -4.88
C LEU A 254 -10.03 25.08 -3.44
N ALA A 255 -9.13 24.90 -2.46
CA ALA A 255 -9.38 25.31 -1.07
C ALA A 255 -9.57 26.84 -0.96
N ASN A 256 -8.81 27.64 -1.72
CA ASN A 256 -8.99 29.09 -1.81
C ASN A 256 -10.37 29.45 -2.42
N SER A 257 -10.74 28.85 -3.53
CA SER A 257 -12.02 29.11 -4.20
C SER A 257 -13.24 28.75 -3.35
N LEU A 258 -13.11 27.74 -2.49
CA LEU A 258 -14.13 27.31 -1.53
C LEU A 258 -14.11 28.13 -0.23
N GLY A 259 -13.19 29.08 -0.05
CA GLY A 259 -13.09 29.91 1.15
C GLY A 259 -12.64 29.15 2.41
N ILE A 260 -12.00 27.98 2.26
CA ILE A 260 -11.60 27.11 3.38
C ILE A 260 -10.09 27.05 3.63
N ALA A 261 -9.28 27.76 2.85
CA ALA A 261 -7.83 27.65 2.88
C ALA A 261 -7.22 27.88 4.27
N GLN A 262 -7.83 28.76 5.10
CA GLN A 262 -7.37 29.02 6.48
C GLN A 262 -7.58 27.83 7.43
N ARG A 263 -8.34 26.83 7.03
CA ARG A 263 -8.68 25.63 7.82
C ARG A 263 -8.08 24.34 7.24
N VAL A 264 -7.35 24.44 6.10
CA VAL A 264 -6.69 23.29 5.45
C VAL A 264 -5.17 23.44 5.60
N ARG A 265 -4.51 22.36 6.00
CA ARG A 265 -3.05 22.28 6.15
C ARG A 265 -2.48 21.20 5.24
N PHE A 266 -1.62 21.58 4.31
CA PHE A 266 -0.83 20.65 3.49
C PHE A 266 0.52 20.42 4.15
N LEU A 267 0.78 19.21 4.66
CA LEU A 267 1.95 18.88 5.46
C LEU A 267 3.14 18.41 4.62
N GLY A 268 2.94 18.20 3.33
CA GLY A 268 3.98 17.60 2.50
C GLY A 268 4.34 16.18 2.91
N ARG A 269 5.53 15.74 2.56
CA ARG A 269 6.03 14.42 2.97
C ARG A 269 6.49 14.45 4.42
N ARG A 270 5.93 13.56 5.24
CA ARG A 270 6.29 13.40 6.65
C ARG A 270 6.96 12.04 6.89
N LYS A 271 7.90 11.99 7.83
CA LYS A 271 8.49 10.74 8.34
C LYS A 271 7.79 10.26 9.60
N ASP A 272 7.24 11.16 10.37
CA ASP A 272 6.51 11.01 11.63
C ASP A 272 5.00 10.86 11.40
N VAL A 273 4.64 9.95 10.49
CA VAL A 273 3.22 9.67 10.15
C VAL A 273 2.43 9.25 11.39
N GLY A 274 3.06 8.53 12.33
CA GLY A 274 2.45 8.16 13.60
C GLY A 274 1.97 9.36 14.41
N ALA A 275 2.82 10.39 14.56
CA ALA A 275 2.45 11.63 15.24
C ALA A 275 1.37 12.42 14.48
N CYS A 276 1.43 12.43 13.14
CA CYS A 276 0.40 13.05 12.31
C CYS A 276 -0.98 12.38 12.45
N LEU A 277 -1.02 11.07 12.62
CA LEU A 277 -2.27 10.34 12.87
C LEU A 277 -2.74 10.57 14.31
N GLU A 278 -1.84 10.53 15.29
CA GLU A 278 -2.19 10.65 16.71
C GLU A 278 -2.64 12.05 17.12
N MET A 279 -2.21 13.10 16.40
CA MET A 279 -2.68 14.46 16.62
C MET A 279 -4.13 14.70 16.15
N ALA A 280 -4.70 13.79 15.36
CA ALA A 280 -6.00 13.94 14.72
C ALA A 280 -7.12 13.24 15.50
N ASP A 281 -8.36 13.64 15.23
CA ASP A 281 -9.58 13.11 15.85
C ASP A 281 -10.29 12.08 14.94
N VAL A 282 -10.13 12.22 13.61
CA VAL A 282 -10.76 11.35 12.61
C VAL A 282 -9.86 11.22 11.40
N PHE A 283 -9.67 10.00 10.91
CA PHE A 283 -9.03 9.71 9.63
C PHE A 283 -10.07 9.68 8.51
N VAL A 284 -9.77 10.36 7.38
CA VAL A 284 -10.66 10.40 6.21
C VAL A 284 -9.92 9.87 4.99
N PHE A 285 -10.49 8.87 4.32
CA PHE A 285 -9.86 8.21 3.20
C PHE A 285 -10.77 8.12 1.97
N PRO A 286 -10.86 9.22 1.18
CA PRO A 286 -11.82 9.35 0.07
C PRO A 286 -11.36 8.70 -1.23
N THR A 287 -10.44 7.74 -1.16
CA THR A 287 -9.80 7.12 -2.33
C THR A 287 -10.80 6.40 -3.24
N LEU A 288 -10.55 6.44 -4.54
CA LEU A 288 -11.36 5.75 -5.56
C LEU A 288 -10.82 4.36 -5.89
N LEU A 289 -9.55 4.10 -5.57
CA LEU A 289 -8.89 2.85 -5.93
C LEU A 289 -7.71 2.55 -5.01
N GLU A 290 -7.59 1.31 -4.59
CA GLU A 290 -6.46 0.77 -3.81
C GLU A 290 -6.12 -0.66 -4.24
N GLY A 291 -4.86 -1.05 -4.02
CA GLY A 291 -4.50 -2.46 -3.97
C GLY A 291 -4.74 -3.04 -2.58
N HIS A 292 -4.17 -2.38 -1.57
CA HIS A 292 -4.44 -2.57 -0.15
C HIS A 292 -4.18 -1.23 0.58
N PRO A 293 -5.12 -0.76 1.44
CA PRO A 293 -5.13 0.61 1.94
C PRO A 293 -4.23 0.79 3.17
N LEU A 294 -2.91 0.82 2.98
CA LEU A 294 -1.93 0.88 4.08
C LEU A 294 -2.18 2.05 5.05
N ALA A 295 -2.46 3.26 4.54
CA ALA A 295 -2.70 4.43 5.38
C ALA A 295 -3.95 4.28 6.26
N LEU A 296 -4.98 3.61 5.76
CA LEU A 296 -6.17 3.29 6.56
C LEU A 296 -5.82 2.28 7.67
N VAL A 297 -5.05 1.25 7.36
CA VAL A 297 -4.61 0.26 8.36
C VAL A 297 -3.69 0.91 9.40
N GLU A 298 -2.83 1.85 9.01
CA GLU A 298 -2.02 2.66 9.94
C GLU A 298 -2.89 3.48 10.89
N ALA A 299 -3.94 4.13 10.39
CA ALA A 299 -4.91 4.86 11.21
C ALA A 299 -5.65 3.93 12.19
N MET A 300 -6.00 2.70 11.76
CA MET A 300 -6.59 1.69 12.63
C MET A 300 -5.66 1.29 13.78
N PHE A 301 -4.35 1.09 13.51
CA PHE A 301 -3.35 0.82 14.57
C PHE A 301 -3.18 1.98 15.56
N LYS A 302 -3.46 3.21 15.14
CA LYS A 302 -3.49 4.39 16.03
C LYS A 302 -4.85 4.56 16.72
N LYS A 303 -5.75 3.56 16.64
CA LYS A 303 -7.10 3.62 17.22
C LYS A 303 -7.92 4.82 16.71
N LEU A 304 -7.58 5.34 15.54
CA LEU A 304 -8.20 6.53 14.96
C LEU A 304 -9.48 6.13 14.21
N PRO A 305 -10.67 6.63 14.61
CA PRO A 305 -11.90 6.33 13.88
C PRO A 305 -11.82 6.82 12.45
N SER A 306 -12.22 5.97 11.52
CA SER A 306 -11.97 6.18 10.10
C SER A 306 -13.26 6.30 9.29
N ILE A 307 -13.28 7.23 8.33
CA ILE A 307 -14.31 7.37 7.30
C ILE A 307 -13.66 7.06 5.96
N ALA A 308 -14.17 6.08 5.23
CA ALA A 308 -13.57 5.67 3.97
C ALA A 308 -14.61 5.51 2.85
N SER A 309 -14.16 5.61 1.60
CA SER A 309 -15.00 5.37 0.44
C SER A 309 -15.61 3.96 0.44
N ASN A 310 -16.88 3.84 0.09
CA ASN A 310 -17.57 2.55 -0.04
C ASN A 310 -17.20 1.86 -1.35
N ILE A 311 -15.96 1.39 -1.47
CA ILE A 311 -15.44 0.62 -2.61
C ILE A 311 -15.02 -0.79 -2.18
N GLU A 312 -14.98 -1.74 -3.13
CA GLU A 312 -14.80 -3.17 -2.83
C GLU A 312 -13.57 -3.46 -1.95
N VAL A 313 -12.42 -2.88 -2.27
CA VAL A 313 -11.18 -3.12 -1.52
C VAL A 313 -11.22 -2.55 -0.10
N LEU A 314 -11.92 -1.43 0.15
CA LEU A 314 -12.03 -0.85 1.49
C LEU A 314 -13.03 -1.63 2.36
N ARG A 315 -14.05 -2.26 1.76
CA ARG A 315 -14.93 -3.20 2.47
C ARG A 315 -14.23 -4.49 2.93
N GLU A 316 -13.05 -4.79 2.38
CA GLU A 316 -12.22 -5.88 2.92
C GLU A 316 -11.59 -5.51 4.28
N VAL A 317 -11.44 -4.21 4.56
CA VAL A 317 -10.76 -3.68 5.76
C VAL A 317 -11.76 -3.13 6.77
N LEU A 318 -12.74 -2.35 6.31
CA LEU A 318 -13.77 -1.74 7.14
C LEU A 318 -15.14 -2.40 6.92
N THR A 319 -15.84 -2.63 8.03
CA THR A 319 -17.28 -2.92 8.08
C THR A 319 -17.99 -1.67 8.58
N ASP A 320 -18.97 -1.19 7.79
CA ASP A 320 -19.68 0.05 8.10
C ASP A 320 -20.37 0.00 9.46
N ASN A 321 -20.25 1.07 10.25
CA ASN A 321 -20.73 1.23 11.59
C ASN A 321 -20.19 0.23 12.63
N GLU A 322 -19.25 -0.66 12.29
CA GLU A 322 -18.59 -1.58 13.22
C GLU A 322 -17.20 -1.08 13.62
N ASN A 323 -16.29 -0.93 12.63
CA ASN A 323 -14.91 -0.50 12.81
C ASN A 323 -14.54 0.75 12.02
N GLY A 324 -15.52 1.41 11.36
CA GLY A 324 -15.40 2.64 10.61
C GLY A 324 -16.73 3.05 10.01
N LEU A 325 -16.74 4.14 9.26
CA LEU A 325 -17.87 4.56 8.44
C LEU A 325 -17.52 4.49 6.96
N LEU A 326 -18.47 4.01 6.15
CA LEU A 326 -18.33 4.00 4.69
C LEU A 326 -19.27 5.03 4.07
N PHE A 327 -18.77 5.79 3.09
CA PHE A 327 -19.54 6.82 2.38
C PHE A 327 -19.46 6.60 0.86
N ASN A 328 -20.45 7.13 0.11
CA ASN A 328 -20.45 7.11 -1.36
C ASN A 328 -19.35 8.02 -1.92
N PRO A 329 -18.33 7.49 -2.62
CA PRO A 329 -17.18 8.26 -3.11
C PRO A 329 -17.50 9.30 -4.19
N ASN A 330 -18.75 9.38 -4.66
CA ASN A 330 -19.22 10.37 -5.63
C ASN A 330 -20.01 11.51 -4.98
N GLU A 331 -20.31 11.43 -3.66
CA GLU A 331 -21.23 12.33 -2.97
C GLU A 331 -20.50 13.09 -1.84
N PRO A 332 -20.10 14.36 -2.07
CA PRO A 332 -19.45 15.17 -1.03
C PRO A 332 -20.32 15.35 0.21
N ASP A 333 -21.64 15.40 0.03
CA ASP A 333 -22.60 15.58 1.11
C ASP A 333 -22.68 14.37 2.04
N ASP A 334 -22.53 13.16 1.51
CA ASP A 334 -22.49 11.93 2.29
C ASP A 334 -21.21 11.90 3.16
N LEU A 335 -20.07 12.27 2.57
CA LEU A 335 -18.82 12.44 3.32
C LEU A 335 -18.94 13.48 4.43
N ALA A 336 -19.51 14.66 4.12
CA ALA A 336 -19.71 15.71 5.12
C ALA A 336 -20.61 15.23 6.26
N ALA A 337 -21.68 14.52 5.95
CA ALA A 337 -22.58 13.95 6.98
C ALA A 337 -21.85 12.95 7.90
N ALA A 338 -21.02 12.07 7.34
CA ALA A 338 -20.21 11.13 8.12
C ALA A 338 -19.19 11.86 9.01
N MET A 339 -18.52 12.91 8.50
CA MET A 339 -17.58 13.74 9.27
C MET A 339 -18.29 14.44 10.44
N ILE A 340 -19.44 15.08 10.20
CA ILE A 340 -20.25 15.75 11.25
C ILE A 340 -20.77 14.72 12.27
N LYS A 341 -21.20 13.54 11.81
CA LYS A 341 -21.67 12.46 12.71
C LYS A 341 -20.58 12.07 13.72
N LEU A 342 -19.34 11.85 13.25
CA LEU A 342 -18.25 11.49 14.15
C LEU A 342 -17.86 12.63 15.09
N TYR A 343 -17.95 13.89 14.66
CA TYR A 343 -17.78 15.03 15.58
C TYR A 343 -18.81 15.01 16.71
N ARG A 344 -20.09 14.86 16.37
CA ARG A 344 -21.20 14.95 17.33
C ARG A 344 -21.35 13.76 18.25
N GLN A 345 -20.72 12.61 17.92
CA GLN A 345 -20.90 11.34 18.65
C GLN A 345 -19.54 10.82 19.17
N PRO A 346 -19.00 11.36 20.27
CA PRO A 346 -17.71 10.94 20.82
C PRO A 346 -17.67 9.46 21.21
N GLU A 347 -18.78 8.91 21.73
CA GLU A 347 -18.88 7.48 22.11
C GLU A 347 -18.78 6.58 20.86
N LEU A 348 -19.37 7.02 19.74
CA LEU A 348 -19.25 6.31 18.46
C LEU A 348 -17.80 6.34 17.97
N ARG A 349 -17.13 7.50 18.02
CA ARG A 349 -15.70 7.63 17.67
C ARG A 349 -14.85 6.64 18.45
N GLU A 350 -15.01 6.62 19.77
CA GLU A 350 -14.23 5.74 20.63
C GLU A 350 -14.51 4.26 20.35
N ARG A 351 -15.76 3.89 20.15
CA ARG A 351 -16.17 2.52 19.83
C ARG A 351 -15.57 2.06 18.50
N LEU A 352 -15.72 2.87 17.44
CA LEU A 352 -15.18 2.54 16.10
C LEU A 352 -13.66 2.44 16.12
N GLY A 353 -12.97 3.39 16.75
CA GLY A 353 -11.50 3.36 16.84
C GLY A 353 -10.99 2.14 17.62
N ARG A 354 -11.65 1.76 18.71
CA ARG A 354 -11.30 0.57 19.51
C ARG A 354 -11.47 -0.71 18.69
N GLN A 355 -12.60 -0.84 17.99
CA GLN A 355 -12.85 -2.01 17.14
C GLN A 355 -11.87 -2.06 15.96
N ALA A 356 -11.56 -0.90 15.34
CA ALA A 356 -10.59 -0.79 14.27
C ALA A 356 -9.20 -1.31 14.69
N LEU A 357 -8.72 -0.91 15.89
CA LEU A 357 -7.45 -1.39 16.42
C LEU A 357 -7.46 -2.91 16.62
N GLN A 358 -8.53 -3.47 17.23
CA GLN A 358 -8.63 -4.92 17.43
C GLN A 358 -8.60 -5.70 16.12
N ASP A 359 -9.27 -5.19 15.08
CA ASP A 359 -9.27 -5.81 13.76
C ASP A 359 -7.91 -5.67 13.07
N ALA A 360 -7.22 -4.54 13.20
CA ALA A 360 -5.89 -4.33 12.65
C ALA A 360 -4.87 -5.29 13.29
N GLU A 361 -4.86 -5.39 14.62
CA GLU A 361 -3.99 -6.31 15.35
C GLU A 361 -4.20 -7.76 14.95
N ARG A 362 -5.44 -8.18 14.81
CA ARG A 362 -5.79 -9.57 14.46
C ARG A 362 -5.48 -9.92 13.01
N ARG A 363 -5.53 -8.96 12.07
CA ARG A 363 -5.53 -9.25 10.63
C ARG A 363 -4.32 -8.73 9.89
N PHE A 364 -3.75 -7.60 10.32
CA PHE A 364 -2.78 -6.84 9.54
C PHE A 364 -1.46 -6.58 10.28
N HIS A 365 -1.30 -7.11 11.50
CA HIS A 365 -0.03 -7.01 12.21
C HIS A 365 1.06 -7.75 11.42
N ILE A 366 2.20 -7.09 11.21
CA ILE A 366 3.29 -7.62 10.35
C ILE A 366 3.74 -9.03 10.76
N ARG A 367 3.73 -9.37 12.07
CA ARG A 367 4.10 -10.71 12.54
C ARG A 367 3.16 -11.81 12.02
N ILE A 368 1.85 -11.52 11.94
CA ILE A 368 0.85 -12.44 11.39
C ILE A 368 1.08 -12.62 9.90
N ILE A 369 1.26 -11.52 9.18
CA ILE A 369 1.51 -11.54 7.74
C ILE A 369 2.84 -12.21 7.38
N ALA A 370 3.90 -11.97 8.16
CA ALA A 370 5.18 -12.65 7.96
C ALA A 370 5.05 -14.17 8.18
N ALA A 371 4.34 -14.61 9.22
CA ALA A 371 4.09 -16.03 9.46
C ALA A 371 3.29 -16.67 8.31
N GLU A 372 2.28 -15.98 7.77
CA GLU A 372 1.51 -16.46 6.60
C GLU A 372 2.39 -16.60 5.34
N TRP A 373 3.33 -15.65 5.12
CA TRP A 373 4.33 -15.75 4.06
C TRP A 373 5.29 -16.92 4.27
N GLU A 374 5.76 -17.15 5.49
CA GLU A 374 6.64 -18.27 5.82
C GLU A 374 5.97 -19.62 5.56
N ASP A 375 4.70 -19.78 5.96
CA ASP A 375 3.93 -20.98 5.68
C ASP A 375 3.75 -21.18 4.18
N TYR A 376 3.49 -20.12 3.44
CA TYR A 376 3.39 -20.18 1.99
C TYR A 376 4.72 -20.60 1.33
N TYR A 377 5.86 -20.07 1.81
CA TYR A 377 7.17 -20.49 1.32
C TYR A 377 7.44 -21.96 1.63
N ARG A 378 7.12 -22.43 2.85
CA ARG A 378 7.29 -23.85 3.24
C ARG A 378 6.50 -24.78 2.32
N ASN A 379 5.26 -24.46 2.05
CA ASN A 379 4.38 -25.25 1.19
C ASN A 379 4.94 -25.33 -0.23
N ILE A 380 5.31 -24.22 -0.84
CA ILE A 380 5.89 -24.18 -2.19
C ILE A 380 7.18 -24.99 -2.29
N ILE A 381 8.08 -24.86 -1.30
CA ILE A 381 9.35 -25.60 -1.29
C ILE A 381 9.10 -27.12 -1.14
N SER A 382 8.13 -27.52 -0.31
CA SER A 382 7.80 -28.93 -0.12
C SER A 382 7.18 -29.55 -1.37
N GLU A 383 6.22 -28.87 -1.99
CA GLU A 383 5.61 -29.30 -3.25
C GLU A 383 6.61 -29.45 -4.39
N ASN A 384 7.59 -28.54 -4.45
CA ASN A 384 8.62 -28.55 -5.48
C ASN A 384 9.63 -29.69 -5.31
N LYS A 385 9.88 -30.14 -4.08
CA LYS A 385 10.76 -31.30 -3.80
C LYS A 385 10.10 -32.64 -4.10
N SER A 386 8.77 -32.69 -4.14
CA SER A 386 7.99 -33.88 -4.41
C SER A 386 7.76 -34.14 -5.90
N LYS A 387 8.12 -33.19 -6.76
CA LYS A 387 8.12 -33.28 -8.23
C LYS A 387 9.49 -33.65 -8.76
#